data_3f942283771439312990b43b29de4f5e
#
_entry.id   3f942283771439312990b43b29de4f5e
#
_cell.length_a   1.000
_cell.length_b   1.000
_cell.length_c   1.000
_cell.angle_alpha   90.00
_cell.angle_beta   90.00
_cell.angle_gamma   90.00
#
_symmetry.space_group_name_H-M   'P 1'
#
loop_
_entity.id
_entity.type
_entity.pdbx_description
1 polymer ?
#
loop_
_entity_poly.entity_id
_entity_poly.type
_entity_poly.pdbx_seq_one_letter_code
_entity_poly.pdbx_strand_id
1 'polypeptide(L)'
;PIALHSTDYLAEQLNTPRYTGAGNLRALVEAGEMWPIEDDSAYDEATYAAVSERLLGVVFGVAAQIVEEDVCSMEDVDRGAKVGLRWAKGPFELMNRVGLKEAHRMATAYAELAAEGWSVPDFFTRQAAGGEGWDFSYVDVHMDEGIATITINRPEAMNALNETVVDQLGQAVAKVHAAEGIHTMVLDGAGKAFVAGADVKFFVDKIRADAIPDIEVFTAGGHVVLDTIEASPLTTIALTTGLALGGGLELALACDYRVGTRRSSFRFPETGIGIYPGLGGSQRPARIMGRPCARWAVLAGNMMDAGTAHALGILTHLVPISDVDATVAAIAAAGKPEAKYPGQPSDAEHPVAAFAATFYADEHVSTLLSGGCPDGQDPDDKQVARQMKFLSRVAPVGLKMASDLIDATEGTSLAAGLQMELD
;
A
#
# COMPACT_ATOMS: atom_id res chain seq x y z
N PRO A 1 -1.58 30.28 -27.78
CA PRO A 1 -0.97 31.56 -27.36
C PRO A 1 -0.04 31.42 -26.14
N ILE A 2 -0.49 30.81 -25.05
CA ILE A 2 0.31 30.71 -23.80
C ILE A 2 1.62 29.92 -24.03
N ALA A 3 1.56 28.73 -24.65
CA ALA A 3 2.74 27.91 -24.91
C ALA A 3 3.77 28.64 -25.76
N LEU A 4 3.34 29.32 -26.83
CA LEU A 4 4.22 30.09 -27.70
C LEU A 4 4.86 31.27 -26.95
N HIS A 5 4.08 32.00 -26.16
CA HIS A 5 4.61 33.09 -25.33
C HIS A 5 5.63 32.60 -24.31
N SER A 6 5.37 31.47 -23.66
CA SER A 6 6.28 30.88 -22.67
C SER A 6 7.59 30.42 -23.30
N THR A 7 7.54 29.77 -24.47
CA THR A 7 8.76 29.31 -25.16
C THR A 7 9.61 30.48 -25.66
N ASP A 8 8.98 31.50 -26.24
CA ASP A 8 9.71 32.71 -26.71
C ASP A 8 10.31 33.49 -25.54
N TYR A 9 9.57 33.65 -24.44
CA TYR A 9 10.08 34.25 -23.21
C TYR A 9 11.32 33.49 -22.68
N LEU A 10 11.28 32.18 -22.61
CA LEU A 10 12.40 31.35 -22.17
C LEU A 10 13.58 31.48 -23.15
N ALA A 11 13.33 31.47 -24.46
CA ALA A 11 14.39 31.65 -25.46
C ALA A 11 15.13 32.98 -25.28
N GLU A 12 14.40 34.06 -24.97
CA GLU A 12 14.97 35.38 -24.72
C GLU A 12 15.72 35.43 -23.38
N GLN A 13 15.09 34.98 -22.26
CA GLN A 13 15.68 35.03 -20.93
C GLN A 13 16.97 34.21 -20.82
N LEU A 14 16.97 33.01 -21.45
CA LEU A 14 18.11 32.10 -21.39
C LEU A 14 19.11 32.32 -22.56
N ASN A 15 18.84 33.28 -23.45
CA ASN A 15 19.61 33.50 -24.68
C ASN A 15 19.85 32.19 -25.46
N THR A 16 18.81 31.35 -25.54
CA THR A 16 18.91 30.00 -26.09
C THR A 16 17.87 29.78 -27.21
N PRO A 17 18.30 29.84 -28.50
CA PRO A 17 17.38 29.73 -29.64
C PRO A 17 16.51 28.43 -29.64
N ARG A 18 16.96 27.38 -28.98
CA ARG A 18 16.22 26.11 -28.90
C ARG A 18 14.83 26.22 -28.28
N TYR A 19 14.57 27.25 -27.47
CA TYR A 19 13.27 27.54 -26.89
C TYR A 19 12.37 28.40 -27.75
N THR A 20 12.85 28.83 -28.92
CA THR A 20 12.01 29.58 -29.85
C THR A 20 10.82 28.73 -30.30
N GLY A 21 9.62 29.28 -30.21
CA GLY A 21 8.39 28.58 -30.59
C GLY A 21 8.44 28.06 -32.02
N ALA A 22 7.98 26.83 -32.24
CA ALA A 22 7.97 26.17 -33.54
C ALA A 22 7.17 26.96 -34.57
N GLY A 23 7.64 27.00 -35.84
CA GLY A 23 7.02 27.77 -36.90
C GLY A 23 5.56 27.37 -37.19
N ASN A 24 5.24 26.07 -37.12
CA ASN A 24 3.89 25.58 -37.25
C ASN A 24 2.96 26.05 -36.11
N LEU A 25 3.46 26.11 -34.88
CA LEU A 25 2.69 26.66 -33.75
C LEU A 25 2.42 28.17 -33.96
N ARG A 26 3.40 28.93 -34.50
CA ARG A 26 3.20 30.34 -34.84
C ARG A 26 2.14 30.53 -35.88
N ALA A 27 2.20 29.73 -36.96
CA ALA A 27 1.20 29.79 -38.06
C ALA A 27 -0.22 29.54 -37.54
N LEU A 28 -0.42 28.57 -36.68
CA LEU A 28 -1.74 28.31 -36.06
C LEU A 28 -2.22 29.47 -35.16
N VAL A 29 -1.30 30.05 -34.38
CA VAL A 29 -1.65 31.20 -33.54
C VAL A 29 -1.99 32.43 -34.38
N GLU A 30 -1.28 32.69 -35.48
CA GLU A 30 -1.54 33.80 -36.42
C GLU A 30 -2.87 33.60 -37.16
N ALA A 31 -3.20 32.33 -37.51
CA ALA A 31 -4.47 31.97 -38.15
C ALA A 31 -5.67 31.99 -37.16
N GLY A 32 -5.40 32.10 -35.84
CA GLY A 32 -6.44 31.99 -34.80
C GLY A 32 -6.98 30.57 -34.64
N GLU A 33 -6.27 29.59 -35.14
CA GLU A 33 -6.64 28.17 -35.09
C GLU A 33 -6.10 27.51 -33.80
N MET A 34 -6.82 26.48 -33.38
CA MET A 34 -6.37 25.62 -32.26
C MET A 34 -5.53 24.47 -32.81
N TRP A 35 -4.53 24.06 -32.01
CA TRP A 35 -3.81 22.82 -32.26
C TRP A 35 -4.78 21.65 -32.21
N PRO A 36 -4.82 20.80 -33.24
CA PRO A 36 -5.66 19.60 -33.24
C PRO A 36 -5.17 18.67 -32.13
N ILE A 37 -6.05 18.39 -31.16
CA ILE A 37 -5.72 17.54 -29.98
C ILE A 37 -5.99 16.08 -30.33
N GLU A 38 -6.97 15.83 -31.19
CA GLU A 38 -7.32 14.52 -31.71
C GLU A 38 -7.16 14.54 -33.22
N ASP A 39 -6.19 13.80 -33.70
CA ASP A 39 -5.93 13.61 -35.12
C ASP A 39 -5.88 12.10 -35.37
N ASP A 40 -6.85 11.58 -36.14
CA ASP A 40 -6.90 10.18 -36.54
C ASP A 40 -5.85 9.84 -37.62
N SER A 41 -4.96 10.78 -37.97
CA SER A 41 -3.88 10.51 -38.90
C SER A 41 -2.92 9.46 -38.32
N ALA A 42 -2.61 8.45 -39.10
CA ALA A 42 -1.59 7.47 -38.74
C ALA A 42 -0.24 8.18 -38.58
N TYR A 43 0.35 8.04 -37.40
CA TYR A 43 1.72 8.51 -37.15
C TYR A 43 2.74 7.61 -37.87
N ASP A 44 3.80 8.19 -38.35
CA ASP A 44 4.94 7.46 -38.90
C ASP A 44 5.74 6.84 -37.70
N GLU A 45 5.83 5.51 -37.69
CA GLU A 45 6.51 4.77 -36.60
C GLU A 45 7.96 5.20 -36.41
N ALA A 46 8.68 5.56 -37.47
CA ALA A 46 10.07 6.01 -37.36
C ALA A 46 10.18 7.37 -36.65
N THR A 47 9.28 8.29 -37.00
CA THR A 47 9.17 9.59 -36.32
C THR A 47 8.76 9.43 -34.86
N TYR A 48 7.78 8.56 -34.56
CA TYR A 48 7.37 8.28 -33.20
C TYR A 48 8.52 7.70 -32.37
N ALA A 49 9.25 6.72 -32.91
CA ALA A 49 10.40 6.13 -32.25
C ALA A 49 11.50 7.16 -31.95
N ALA A 50 11.84 8.01 -32.94
CA ALA A 50 12.87 9.05 -32.79
C ALA A 50 12.48 10.11 -31.74
N VAL A 51 11.22 10.55 -31.73
CA VAL A 51 10.69 11.50 -30.74
C VAL A 51 10.67 10.87 -29.36
N SER A 52 10.18 9.65 -29.26
CA SER A 52 10.08 8.89 -28.00
C SER A 52 11.47 8.66 -27.38
N GLU A 53 12.44 8.22 -28.18
CA GLU A 53 13.83 8.03 -27.77
C GLU A 53 14.44 9.32 -27.23
N ARG A 54 14.23 10.43 -27.92
CA ARG A 54 14.75 11.73 -27.51
C ARG A 54 14.12 12.22 -26.19
N LEU A 55 12.79 12.11 -26.06
CA LEU A 55 12.09 12.51 -24.84
C LEU A 55 12.50 11.65 -23.64
N LEU A 56 12.58 10.33 -23.84
CA LEU A 56 13.03 9.41 -22.79
C LEU A 56 14.51 9.67 -22.42
N GLY A 57 15.39 9.95 -23.40
CA GLY A 57 16.77 10.29 -23.13
C GLY A 57 16.93 11.51 -22.23
N VAL A 58 16.14 12.58 -22.47
CA VAL A 58 16.08 13.76 -21.60
C VAL A 58 15.62 13.37 -20.20
N VAL A 59 14.51 12.65 -20.11
CA VAL A 59 13.91 12.23 -18.83
C VAL A 59 14.91 11.40 -18.01
N PHE A 60 15.54 10.42 -18.63
CA PHE A 60 16.49 9.52 -17.95
C PHE A 60 17.74 10.26 -17.50
N GLY A 61 18.31 11.10 -18.38
CA GLY A 61 19.49 11.88 -18.06
C GLY A 61 19.26 12.86 -16.92
N VAL A 62 18.16 13.63 -16.98
CA VAL A 62 17.85 14.63 -15.95
C VAL A 62 17.45 13.95 -14.62
N ALA A 63 16.67 12.87 -14.66
CA ALA A 63 16.32 12.12 -13.45
C ALA A 63 17.58 11.57 -12.75
N ALA A 64 18.50 11.00 -13.52
CA ALA A 64 19.78 10.54 -12.98
C ALA A 64 20.62 11.69 -12.40
N GLN A 65 20.64 12.85 -13.04
CA GLN A 65 21.36 14.01 -12.52
C GLN A 65 20.81 14.50 -11.18
N ILE A 66 19.50 14.53 -10.99
CA ILE A 66 18.85 14.91 -9.72
C ILE A 66 19.37 14.04 -8.57
N VAL A 67 19.51 12.73 -8.81
CA VAL A 67 20.02 11.78 -7.81
C VAL A 67 21.55 11.93 -7.61
N GLU A 68 22.33 12.08 -8.68
CA GLU A 68 23.79 12.29 -8.58
C GLU A 68 24.14 13.56 -7.79
N GLU A 69 23.33 14.61 -7.93
CA GLU A 69 23.48 15.88 -7.21
C GLU A 69 22.91 15.85 -5.78
N ASP A 70 22.48 14.66 -5.31
CA ASP A 70 21.92 14.46 -3.95
C ASP A 70 20.73 15.39 -3.63
N VAL A 71 19.93 15.74 -4.67
CA VAL A 71 18.72 16.56 -4.48
C VAL A 71 17.63 15.75 -3.80
N CYS A 72 17.40 14.50 -4.25
CA CYS A 72 16.51 13.53 -3.63
C CYS A 72 16.81 12.11 -4.12
N SER A 73 16.20 11.10 -3.47
CA SER A 73 16.35 9.70 -3.87
C SER A 73 15.71 9.38 -5.21
N MET A 74 16.04 8.24 -5.84
CA MET A 74 15.39 7.79 -7.07
C MET A 74 13.89 7.47 -6.84
N GLU A 75 13.54 6.98 -5.65
CA GLU A 75 12.15 6.75 -5.24
C GLU A 75 11.35 8.06 -5.20
N ASP A 76 11.97 9.13 -4.71
CA ASP A 76 11.34 10.45 -4.64
C ASP A 76 11.21 11.10 -6.02
N VAL A 77 12.18 10.91 -6.93
CA VAL A 77 12.05 11.31 -8.33
C VAL A 77 10.86 10.61 -8.98
N ASP A 78 10.77 9.29 -8.84
CA ASP A 78 9.67 8.50 -9.40
C ASP A 78 8.32 8.87 -8.79
N ARG A 79 8.28 9.08 -7.48
CA ARG A 79 7.09 9.57 -6.76
C ARG A 79 6.66 10.95 -7.25
N GLY A 80 7.62 11.87 -7.40
CA GLY A 80 7.37 13.22 -7.92
C GLY A 80 6.76 13.18 -9.31
N ALA A 81 7.26 12.31 -10.20
CA ALA A 81 6.68 12.13 -11.54
C ALA A 81 5.26 11.53 -11.49
N LYS A 82 5.05 10.49 -10.68
CA LYS A 82 3.72 9.82 -10.56
C LYS A 82 2.67 10.73 -9.93
N VAL A 83 3.00 11.41 -8.84
CA VAL A 83 2.05 12.25 -8.09
C VAL A 83 1.92 13.64 -8.70
N GLY A 84 3.04 14.29 -9.00
CA GLY A 84 3.06 15.67 -9.49
C GLY A 84 2.69 15.80 -10.95
N LEU A 85 3.21 14.91 -11.80
CA LEU A 85 2.99 14.93 -13.26
C LEU A 85 1.92 13.92 -13.71
N ARG A 86 1.38 13.09 -12.81
CA ARG A 86 0.41 12.02 -13.10
C ARG A 86 0.91 10.99 -14.11
N TRP A 87 2.20 10.70 -14.10
CA TRP A 87 2.74 9.64 -14.93
C TRP A 87 2.33 8.27 -14.39
N ALA A 88 2.12 7.34 -15.30
CA ALA A 88 1.81 5.95 -14.92
C ALA A 88 3.00 5.21 -14.31
N LYS A 89 4.22 5.63 -14.68
CA LYS A 89 5.50 5.12 -14.17
C LYS A 89 6.48 6.28 -14.01
N GLY A 90 7.31 6.20 -12.98
CA GLY A 90 8.39 7.15 -12.81
C GLY A 90 9.57 6.92 -13.76
N PRO A 91 10.51 7.85 -13.83
CA PRO A 91 11.69 7.75 -14.69
C PRO A 91 12.52 6.49 -14.50
N PHE A 92 12.81 6.10 -13.26
CA PHE A 92 13.61 4.91 -12.94
C PHE A 92 12.83 3.61 -13.21
N GLU A 93 11.51 3.58 -12.92
CA GLU A 93 10.66 2.47 -13.35
C GLU A 93 10.61 2.34 -14.88
N LEU A 94 10.64 3.46 -15.63
CA LEU A 94 10.71 3.45 -17.09
C LEU A 94 12.06 2.95 -17.60
N MET A 95 13.18 3.33 -16.94
CA MET A 95 14.51 2.80 -17.26
C MET A 95 14.54 1.28 -17.09
N ASN A 96 13.97 0.74 -15.99
CA ASN A 96 13.86 -0.70 -15.78
C ASN A 96 13.04 -1.39 -16.88
N ARG A 97 11.93 -0.78 -17.29
CA ARG A 97 11.08 -1.32 -18.35
C ARG A 97 11.76 -1.36 -19.71
N VAL A 98 12.53 -0.33 -20.05
CA VAL A 98 13.26 -0.22 -21.33
C VAL A 98 14.51 -1.11 -21.30
N GLY A 99 15.06 -1.34 -20.12
CA GLY A 99 16.35 -1.97 -19.89
C GLY A 99 17.46 -0.93 -19.75
N LEU A 100 18.29 -1.05 -18.71
CA LEU A 100 19.25 0.01 -18.34
C LEU A 100 20.28 0.33 -19.42
N LYS A 101 20.72 -0.65 -20.18
CA LYS A 101 21.67 -0.42 -21.29
C LYS A 101 21.05 0.47 -22.36
N GLU A 102 19.81 0.22 -22.70
CA GLU A 102 19.08 1.01 -23.69
C GLU A 102 18.72 2.39 -23.16
N ALA A 103 18.27 2.48 -21.89
CA ALA A 103 18.00 3.75 -21.23
C ALA A 103 19.26 4.64 -21.16
N HIS A 104 20.42 4.05 -20.84
CA HIS A 104 21.71 4.73 -20.84
C HIS A 104 22.10 5.20 -22.25
N ARG A 105 21.90 4.37 -23.30
CA ARG A 105 22.14 4.75 -24.68
C ARG A 105 21.30 5.96 -25.08
N MET A 106 20.00 5.98 -24.70
CA MET A 106 19.11 7.11 -24.97
C MET A 106 19.57 8.38 -24.24
N ALA A 107 20.00 8.29 -22.98
CA ALA A 107 20.55 9.41 -22.22
C ALA A 107 21.87 9.92 -22.82
N THR A 108 22.72 9.02 -23.33
CA THR A 108 23.98 9.39 -24.02
C THR A 108 23.70 10.13 -25.32
N ALA A 109 22.74 9.66 -26.12
CA ALA A 109 22.31 10.35 -27.33
C ALA A 109 21.73 11.75 -27.04
N TYR A 110 21.07 11.93 -25.89
CA TYR A 110 20.66 13.27 -25.44
C TYR A 110 21.88 14.13 -25.04
N ALA A 111 22.90 13.56 -24.40
CA ALA A 111 24.08 14.30 -23.97
C ALA A 111 24.78 15.01 -25.15
N GLU A 112 24.82 14.40 -26.33
CA GLU A 112 25.35 14.98 -27.56
C GLU A 112 24.62 16.26 -28.01
N LEU A 113 23.36 16.40 -27.57
CA LEU A 113 22.48 17.53 -27.93
C LEU A 113 22.27 18.51 -26.78
N ALA A 114 22.72 18.15 -25.59
CA ALA A 114 22.58 18.96 -24.39
C ALA A 114 23.54 20.19 -24.39
N ALA A 115 23.51 20.95 -23.30
CA ALA A 115 24.43 22.06 -23.11
C ALA A 115 25.89 21.56 -23.07
N GLU A 116 26.80 22.36 -23.54
CA GLU A 116 28.24 22.06 -23.51
C GLU A 116 28.66 21.68 -22.06
N GLY A 117 29.34 20.56 -21.92
CA GLY A 117 29.79 20.02 -20.63
C GLY A 117 28.83 19.16 -19.87
N TRP A 118 27.60 18.95 -20.36
CA TRP A 118 26.69 17.98 -19.75
C TRP A 118 27.01 16.54 -20.19
N SER A 119 27.05 15.62 -19.23
CA SER A 119 27.30 14.20 -19.47
C SER A 119 26.32 13.35 -18.66
N VAL A 120 26.12 12.10 -19.08
CA VAL A 120 25.34 11.14 -18.31
C VAL A 120 26.03 10.91 -16.97
N PRO A 121 25.31 10.94 -15.83
CA PRO A 121 25.86 10.72 -14.50
C PRO A 121 26.61 9.40 -14.35
N ASP A 122 27.70 9.43 -13.58
CA ASP A 122 28.57 8.28 -13.42
C ASP A 122 27.90 7.09 -12.75
N PHE A 123 27.00 7.31 -11.77
CA PHE A 123 26.31 6.22 -11.13
C PHE A 123 25.38 5.49 -12.10
N PHE A 124 24.71 6.21 -13.02
CA PHE A 124 23.90 5.61 -14.07
C PHE A 124 24.76 4.79 -15.03
N THR A 125 25.91 5.32 -15.43
CA THR A 125 26.86 4.64 -16.30
C THR A 125 27.34 3.33 -15.66
N ARG A 126 27.69 3.34 -14.37
CA ARG A 126 28.10 2.14 -13.62
C ARG A 126 26.99 1.09 -13.54
N GLN A 127 25.77 1.51 -13.21
CA GLN A 127 24.62 0.62 -13.10
C GLN A 127 24.26 -0.03 -14.45
N ALA A 128 24.26 0.77 -15.51
CA ALA A 128 24.00 0.28 -16.86
C ALA A 128 25.06 -0.73 -17.34
N ALA A 129 26.32 -0.57 -16.94
CA ALA A 129 27.40 -1.52 -17.23
C ALA A 129 27.19 -2.86 -16.51
N GLY A 130 26.64 -2.86 -15.28
CA GLY A 130 26.26 -4.08 -14.54
C GLY A 130 25.10 -4.83 -15.19
N GLY A 131 24.23 -4.14 -15.87
CA GLY A 131 23.08 -4.72 -16.60
C GLY A 131 21.90 -5.11 -15.75
N GLU A 132 21.97 -4.90 -14.43
CA GLU A 132 20.87 -5.11 -13.48
C GLU A 132 19.99 -3.85 -13.40
N GLY A 133 18.68 -4.05 -13.13
CA GLY A 133 17.74 -2.96 -12.95
C GLY A 133 18.03 -2.09 -11.72
N TRP A 134 17.30 -1.00 -11.58
CA TRP A 134 17.28 -0.24 -10.34
C TRP A 134 16.45 -0.99 -9.29
N ASP A 135 17.02 -1.16 -8.11
CA ASP A 135 16.33 -1.72 -6.95
C ASP A 135 15.75 -0.57 -6.11
N PHE A 136 14.43 -0.59 -5.92
CA PHE A 136 13.73 0.40 -5.11
C PHE A 136 13.67 -0.02 -3.65
N SER A 137 13.94 0.92 -2.74
CA SER A 137 13.73 0.75 -1.31
C SER A 137 12.38 1.33 -0.89
N TYR A 138 11.50 0.45 -0.39
CA TYR A 138 10.18 0.84 0.11
C TYR A 138 10.05 0.67 1.62
N VAL A 139 11.10 0.22 2.31
CA VAL A 139 11.08 -0.01 3.75
C VAL A 139 12.33 0.61 4.38
N ASP A 140 12.10 1.62 5.19
CA ASP A 140 13.14 2.31 5.93
C ASP A 140 13.23 1.78 7.36
N VAL A 141 14.44 1.72 7.92
CA VAL A 141 14.68 1.30 9.31
C VAL A 141 15.49 2.38 10.03
N HIS A 142 14.89 2.97 11.05
CA HIS A 142 15.54 3.89 11.97
C HIS A 142 15.62 3.28 13.35
N MET A 143 16.76 3.40 14.02
CA MET A 143 16.99 2.85 15.36
C MET A 143 17.52 3.96 16.27
N ASP A 144 16.85 4.20 17.37
CA ASP A 144 17.21 5.21 18.34
C ASP A 144 16.73 4.81 19.75
N GLU A 145 17.54 5.04 20.77
CA GLU A 145 17.22 4.85 22.20
C GLU A 145 16.49 3.53 22.55
N GLY A 146 16.86 2.42 21.88
CA GLY A 146 16.28 1.10 22.14
C GLY A 146 14.97 0.83 21.39
N ILE A 147 14.51 1.75 20.57
CA ILE A 147 13.34 1.63 19.70
C ILE A 147 13.80 1.56 18.25
N ALA A 148 13.32 0.58 17.50
CA ALA A 148 13.49 0.49 16.07
C ALA A 148 12.17 0.81 15.38
N THR A 149 12.16 1.79 14.49
CA THR A 149 11.00 2.12 13.64
C THR A 149 11.24 1.61 12.23
N ILE A 150 10.36 0.74 11.76
CA ILE A 150 10.29 0.24 10.39
C ILE A 150 9.16 1.00 9.70
N THR A 151 9.48 1.81 8.70
CA THR A 151 8.51 2.62 7.96
C THR A 151 8.33 2.07 6.55
N ILE A 152 7.11 1.68 6.19
CA ILE A 152 6.76 1.36 4.82
C ILE A 152 6.55 2.68 4.07
N ASN A 153 7.40 2.96 3.08
CA ASN A 153 7.50 4.25 2.41
C ASN A 153 7.19 4.15 0.90
N ARG A 154 5.93 3.84 0.60
CA ARG A 154 5.37 3.78 -0.76
C ARG A 154 4.03 4.54 -0.79
N PRO A 155 3.99 5.83 -0.36
CA PRO A 155 2.73 6.56 -0.16
C PRO A 155 1.94 6.81 -1.45
N GLU A 156 2.56 6.81 -2.62
CA GLU A 156 1.89 6.90 -3.93
C GLU A 156 1.00 5.68 -4.24
N ALA A 157 1.28 4.53 -3.63
CA ALA A 157 0.45 3.34 -3.65
C ALA A 157 -0.22 3.05 -2.29
N MET A 158 -0.32 4.08 -1.42
CA MET A 158 -0.88 3.96 -0.07
C MET A 158 -0.24 2.83 0.76
N ASN A 159 1.04 2.60 0.56
CA ASN A 159 1.87 1.57 1.22
C ASN A 159 1.36 0.14 0.99
N ALA A 160 0.64 -0.12 -0.11
CA ALA A 160 0.11 -1.45 -0.43
C ALA A 160 1.24 -2.49 -0.55
N LEU A 161 0.97 -3.69 0.00
CA LEU A 161 1.90 -4.81 0.02
C LEU A 161 2.01 -5.45 -1.36
N ASN A 162 3.23 -5.56 -1.85
CA ASN A 162 3.61 -6.38 -3.00
C ASN A 162 4.81 -7.27 -2.62
N GLU A 163 5.29 -8.09 -3.54
CA GLU A 163 6.42 -9.00 -3.31
C GLU A 163 7.64 -8.27 -2.72
N THR A 164 8.02 -7.13 -3.32
CA THR A 164 9.18 -6.34 -2.88
C THR A 164 9.00 -5.78 -1.47
N VAL A 165 7.82 -5.23 -1.15
CA VAL A 165 7.54 -4.68 0.19
C VAL A 165 7.54 -5.78 1.24
N VAL A 166 6.95 -6.96 0.95
CA VAL A 166 6.91 -8.09 1.89
C VAL A 166 8.33 -8.62 2.15
N ASP A 167 9.16 -8.77 1.10
CA ASP A 167 10.54 -9.21 1.23
C ASP A 167 11.38 -8.21 2.05
N GLN A 168 11.32 -6.92 1.71
CA GLN A 168 12.03 -5.86 2.42
C GLN A 168 11.57 -5.71 3.87
N LEU A 169 10.27 -5.89 4.14
CA LEU A 169 9.74 -5.90 5.51
C LEU A 169 10.31 -7.07 6.31
N GLY A 170 10.38 -8.27 5.72
CA GLY A 170 11.02 -9.43 6.33
C GLY A 170 12.50 -9.19 6.65
N GLN A 171 13.25 -8.59 5.71
CA GLN A 171 14.65 -8.22 5.91
C GLN A 171 14.80 -7.16 7.01
N ALA A 172 13.91 -6.16 7.04
CA ALA A 172 13.90 -5.11 8.07
C ALA A 172 13.64 -5.69 9.47
N VAL A 173 12.65 -6.58 9.61
CA VAL A 173 12.35 -7.29 10.87
C VAL A 173 13.56 -8.11 11.32
N ALA A 174 14.19 -8.87 10.42
CA ALA A 174 15.39 -9.65 10.74
C ALA A 174 16.55 -8.74 11.18
N LYS A 175 16.76 -7.60 10.51
CA LYS A 175 17.77 -6.60 10.88
C LYS A 175 17.52 -6.04 12.28
N VAL A 176 16.27 -5.73 12.62
CA VAL A 176 15.87 -5.22 13.94
C VAL A 176 16.07 -6.28 15.02
N HIS A 177 15.73 -7.55 14.75
CA HIS A 177 15.95 -8.64 15.70
C HIS A 177 17.43 -8.92 15.97
N ALA A 178 18.30 -8.65 15.01
CA ALA A 178 19.76 -8.82 15.15
C ALA A 178 20.45 -7.63 15.83
N ALA A 179 19.76 -6.50 16.00
CA ALA A 179 20.35 -5.29 16.56
C ALA A 179 20.42 -5.35 18.10
N GLU A 180 21.62 -5.06 18.64
CA GLU A 180 21.84 -5.02 20.09
C GLU A 180 21.17 -3.79 20.72
N GLY A 181 20.62 -3.95 21.91
CA GLY A 181 20.02 -2.86 22.70
C GLY A 181 18.62 -2.45 22.26
N ILE A 182 18.06 -3.04 21.20
CA ILE A 182 16.68 -2.79 20.80
C ILE A 182 15.74 -3.69 21.62
N HIS A 183 14.69 -3.10 22.17
CA HIS A 183 13.65 -3.80 22.96
C HIS A 183 12.23 -3.55 22.43
N THR A 184 12.06 -2.59 21.52
CA THR A 184 10.76 -2.24 20.93
C THR A 184 10.90 -2.05 19.42
N MET A 185 9.96 -2.63 18.68
CA MET A 185 9.84 -2.50 17.24
C MET A 185 8.52 -1.80 16.90
N VAL A 186 8.61 -0.68 16.20
CA VAL A 186 7.47 0.12 15.73
C VAL A 186 7.33 -0.09 14.23
N LEU A 187 6.13 -0.41 13.77
CA LEU A 187 5.75 -0.44 12.36
C LEU A 187 4.96 0.82 12.03
N ASP A 188 5.35 1.54 11.00
CA ASP A 188 4.69 2.77 10.55
C ASP A 188 4.52 2.79 9.02
N GLY A 189 3.64 3.66 8.55
CA GLY A 189 3.43 3.89 7.12
C GLY A 189 3.59 5.37 6.76
N ALA A 190 4.44 5.66 5.79
CA ALA A 190 4.61 7.02 5.32
C ALA A 190 3.33 7.59 4.68
N GLY A 191 3.00 8.83 4.99
CA GLY A 191 1.93 9.58 4.36
C GLY A 191 0.54 9.41 4.99
N LYS A 192 -0.48 9.05 4.21
CA LYS A 192 -1.90 9.05 4.64
C LYS A 192 -2.42 7.69 5.09
N ALA A 193 -1.71 6.64 4.77
CA ALA A 193 -2.08 5.27 5.10
C ALA A 193 -0.98 4.64 5.95
N PHE A 194 -1.37 3.81 6.91
CA PHE A 194 -0.47 2.82 7.45
C PHE A 194 -0.14 1.83 6.32
N VAL A 195 -1.07 0.97 5.95
CA VAL A 195 -0.98 0.07 4.80
C VAL A 195 -2.40 -0.17 4.25
N ALA A 196 -2.64 0.14 2.99
CA ALA A 196 -3.96 0.00 2.37
C ALA A 196 -4.17 -1.34 1.65
N GLY A 197 -3.76 -2.43 2.30
CA GLY A 197 -3.96 -3.78 1.81
C GLY A 197 -2.84 -4.30 0.90
N ALA A 198 -3.11 -5.42 0.24
CA ALA A 198 -2.25 -5.91 -0.81
C ALA A 198 -2.47 -5.14 -2.12
N ASP A 199 -1.45 -5.10 -2.97
CA ASP A 199 -1.53 -4.44 -4.28
C ASP A 199 -2.43 -5.26 -5.21
N VAL A 200 -3.71 -4.84 -5.34
CA VAL A 200 -4.72 -5.54 -6.17
C VAL A 200 -4.24 -5.73 -7.60
N LYS A 201 -3.42 -4.81 -8.11
CA LYS A 201 -2.86 -4.93 -9.47
C LYS A 201 -1.96 -6.14 -9.59
N PHE A 202 -1.14 -6.44 -8.56
CA PHE A 202 -0.33 -7.65 -8.51
C PHE A 202 -1.20 -8.90 -8.73
N PHE A 203 -2.29 -9.06 -7.97
CA PHE A 203 -3.20 -10.20 -8.12
C PHE A 203 -3.82 -10.30 -9.51
N VAL A 204 -4.32 -9.17 -10.03
CA VAL A 204 -4.93 -9.13 -11.38
C VAL A 204 -3.92 -9.50 -12.46
N ASP A 205 -2.70 -9.00 -12.38
CA ASP A 205 -1.65 -9.29 -13.36
C ASP A 205 -1.23 -10.77 -13.30
N LYS A 206 -1.09 -11.36 -12.09
CA LYS A 206 -0.76 -12.79 -11.91
C LYS A 206 -1.88 -13.71 -12.40
N ILE A 207 -3.14 -13.39 -12.09
CA ILE A 207 -4.30 -14.16 -12.57
C ILE A 207 -4.38 -14.13 -14.10
N ARG A 208 -4.17 -12.98 -14.72
CA ARG A 208 -4.17 -12.84 -16.19
C ARG A 208 -3.02 -13.59 -16.87
N ALA A 209 -1.89 -13.72 -16.17
CA ALA A 209 -0.72 -14.45 -16.63
C ALA A 209 -0.80 -15.96 -16.35
N ASP A 210 -1.89 -16.46 -15.76
CA ASP A 210 -2.04 -17.84 -15.27
C ASP A 210 -0.93 -18.26 -14.29
N ALA A 211 -0.46 -17.30 -13.49
CA ALA A 211 0.64 -17.45 -12.52
C ALA A 211 0.10 -17.51 -11.07
N ILE A 212 -0.92 -18.36 -10.83
CA ILE A 212 -1.52 -18.55 -9.49
C ILE A 212 -0.48 -18.97 -8.45
N PRO A 213 0.51 -19.86 -8.75
CA PRO A 213 1.55 -20.23 -7.77
C PRO A 213 2.35 -19.03 -7.22
N ASP A 214 2.48 -17.94 -7.98
CA ASP A 214 3.16 -16.73 -7.49
C ASP A 214 2.34 -16.04 -6.37
N ILE A 215 1.00 -16.13 -6.44
CA ILE A 215 0.10 -15.61 -5.40
C ILE A 215 0.25 -16.45 -4.13
N GLU A 216 0.36 -17.78 -4.24
CA GLU A 216 0.58 -18.68 -3.11
C GLU A 216 1.92 -18.37 -2.43
N VAL A 217 3.00 -18.19 -3.22
CA VAL A 217 4.32 -17.80 -2.69
C VAL A 217 4.27 -16.45 -1.97
N PHE A 218 3.60 -15.45 -2.55
CA PHE A 218 3.41 -14.14 -1.93
C PHE A 218 2.66 -14.25 -0.60
N THR A 219 1.57 -15.01 -0.56
CA THR A 219 0.74 -15.19 0.64
C THR A 219 1.52 -15.93 1.73
N ALA A 220 2.20 -17.03 1.37
CA ALA A 220 3.04 -17.76 2.31
C ALA A 220 4.20 -16.89 2.85
N GLY A 221 4.85 -16.10 2.00
CA GLY A 221 5.87 -15.14 2.41
C GLY A 221 5.31 -14.09 3.38
N GLY A 222 4.11 -13.59 3.12
CA GLY A 222 3.40 -12.69 4.01
C GLY A 222 3.14 -13.31 5.39
N HIS A 223 2.67 -14.56 5.45
CA HIS A 223 2.49 -15.29 6.72
C HIS A 223 3.81 -15.38 7.50
N VAL A 224 4.92 -15.75 6.85
CA VAL A 224 6.23 -15.83 7.51
C VAL A 224 6.61 -14.51 8.17
N VAL A 225 6.42 -13.39 7.49
CA VAL A 225 6.73 -12.05 8.04
C VAL A 225 5.83 -11.72 9.23
N LEU A 226 4.51 -11.90 9.09
CA LEU A 226 3.56 -11.60 10.14
C LEU A 226 3.77 -12.49 11.37
N ASP A 227 4.03 -13.76 11.18
CA ASP A 227 4.30 -14.73 12.26
C ASP A 227 5.63 -14.40 12.96
N THR A 228 6.64 -13.92 12.22
CA THR A 228 7.91 -13.44 12.81
C THR A 228 7.69 -12.20 13.68
N ILE A 229 6.83 -11.27 13.25
CA ILE A 229 6.44 -10.09 14.05
C ILE A 229 5.66 -10.53 15.28
N GLU A 230 4.71 -11.45 15.14
CA GLU A 230 3.88 -11.95 16.23
C GLU A 230 4.70 -12.69 17.31
N ALA A 231 5.66 -13.50 16.88
CA ALA A 231 6.57 -14.23 17.75
C ALA A 231 7.77 -13.41 18.22
N SER A 232 7.86 -12.13 17.84
CA SER A 232 9.00 -11.27 18.18
C SER A 232 9.26 -11.26 19.70
N PRO A 233 10.51 -11.36 20.14
CA PRO A 233 10.85 -11.15 21.56
C PRO A 233 10.70 -9.69 21.98
N LEU A 234 10.68 -8.75 21.04
CA LEU A 234 10.54 -7.32 21.27
C LEU A 234 9.07 -6.95 21.48
N THR A 235 8.81 -5.84 22.15
CA THR A 235 7.48 -5.21 22.16
C THR A 235 7.20 -4.67 20.77
N THR A 236 6.07 -5.07 20.15
CA THR A 236 5.71 -4.67 18.80
C THR A 236 4.54 -3.69 18.79
N ILE A 237 4.68 -2.58 18.07
CA ILE A 237 3.69 -1.50 18.00
C ILE A 237 3.39 -1.17 16.53
N ALA A 238 2.13 -1.20 16.12
CA ALA A 238 1.70 -0.65 14.84
C ALA A 238 1.16 0.78 15.02
N LEU A 239 1.75 1.76 14.36
CA LEU A 239 1.27 3.15 14.30
C LEU A 239 0.23 3.30 13.18
N THR A 240 -1.00 2.97 13.49
CA THR A 240 -2.10 3.01 12.53
C THR A 240 -2.77 4.38 12.49
N THR A 241 -1.99 5.44 12.27
CA THR A 241 -2.48 6.83 12.30
C THR A 241 -3.29 7.24 11.07
N GLY A 242 -3.41 6.35 10.07
CA GLY A 242 -4.15 6.52 8.82
C GLY A 242 -5.01 5.30 8.48
N LEU A 243 -5.12 5.00 7.18
CA LEU A 243 -5.83 3.83 6.68
C LEU A 243 -5.06 2.55 6.95
N ALA A 244 -5.72 1.52 7.50
CA ALA A 244 -5.22 0.15 7.59
C ALA A 244 -6.29 -0.79 7.02
N LEU A 245 -6.05 -1.32 5.82
CA LEU A 245 -7.03 -2.12 5.09
C LEU A 245 -6.48 -3.51 4.78
N GLY A 246 -7.31 -4.55 4.82
CA GLY A 246 -6.95 -5.90 4.45
C GLY A 246 -5.62 -6.34 5.02
N GLY A 247 -4.68 -6.78 4.19
CA GLY A 247 -3.33 -7.18 4.59
C GLY A 247 -2.61 -6.17 5.48
N GLY A 248 -2.91 -4.88 5.37
CA GLY A 248 -2.37 -3.84 6.25
C GLY A 248 -3.00 -3.87 7.65
N LEU A 249 -4.28 -4.17 7.75
CA LEU A 249 -4.91 -4.41 9.05
C LEU A 249 -4.41 -5.73 9.66
N GLU A 250 -4.22 -6.76 8.85
CA GLU A 250 -3.65 -8.05 9.27
C GLU A 250 -2.24 -7.87 9.84
N LEU A 251 -1.39 -7.06 9.17
CA LEU A 251 -0.07 -6.68 9.66
C LEU A 251 -0.14 -5.96 11.02
N ALA A 252 -1.06 -5.00 11.17
CA ALA A 252 -1.24 -4.29 12.43
C ALA A 252 -1.67 -5.25 13.56
N LEU A 253 -2.54 -6.22 13.26
CA LEU A 253 -3.04 -7.21 14.23
C LEU A 253 -1.98 -8.22 14.65
N ALA A 254 -0.91 -8.42 13.87
CA ALA A 254 0.24 -9.21 14.26
C ALA A 254 1.09 -8.52 15.33
N CYS A 255 0.99 -7.20 15.51
CA CYS A 255 1.69 -6.46 16.57
C CYS A 255 1.00 -6.62 17.94
N ASP A 256 1.77 -6.43 19.01
CA ASP A 256 1.27 -6.45 20.40
C ASP A 256 0.31 -5.28 20.66
N TYR A 257 0.66 -4.09 20.16
CA TYR A 257 -0.12 -2.88 20.32
C TYR A 257 -0.45 -2.22 18.98
N ARG A 258 -1.58 -1.56 18.90
CA ARG A 258 -2.06 -0.74 17.79
C ARG A 258 -2.40 0.63 18.34
N VAL A 259 -1.59 1.63 17.97
CA VAL A 259 -1.77 3.03 18.37
C VAL A 259 -2.38 3.77 17.19
N GLY A 260 -3.52 4.39 17.39
CA GLY A 260 -4.21 5.15 16.37
C GLY A 260 -4.67 6.51 16.84
N THR A 261 -5.12 7.32 15.89
CA THR A 261 -5.66 8.65 16.11
C THR A 261 -7.09 8.75 15.56
N ARG A 262 -7.75 9.87 15.74
CA ARG A 262 -9.09 10.12 15.16
C ARG A 262 -9.13 10.02 13.62
N ARG A 263 -7.99 9.99 12.94
CA ARG A 263 -7.89 9.82 11.47
C ARG A 263 -7.78 8.36 11.06
N SER A 264 -7.58 7.44 12.00
CA SER A 264 -7.45 6.02 11.74
C SER A 264 -8.75 5.43 11.20
N SER A 265 -8.65 4.56 10.22
CA SER A 265 -9.79 3.83 9.66
C SER A 265 -9.35 2.44 9.24
N PHE A 266 -10.23 1.46 9.50
CA PHE A 266 -9.91 0.04 9.37
C PHE A 266 -11.00 -0.69 8.57
N ARG A 267 -10.59 -1.67 7.76
CA ARG A 267 -11.54 -2.48 6.99
C ARG A 267 -10.89 -3.77 6.49
N PHE A 268 -11.70 -4.82 6.36
CA PHE A 268 -11.40 -6.00 5.56
C PHE A 268 -12.21 -5.95 4.26
N PRO A 269 -11.63 -5.52 3.12
CA PRO A 269 -12.35 -5.39 1.85
C PRO A 269 -12.45 -6.70 1.05
N GLU A 270 -11.78 -7.76 1.48
CA GLU A 270 -11.46 -8.98 0.75
C GLU A 270 -12.70 -9.70 0.23
N THR A 271 -13.71 -9.89 1.07
CA THR A 271 -14.96 -10.56 0.69
C THR A 271 -15.70 -9.81 -0.42
N GLY A 272 -15.60 -8.46 -0.42
CA GLY A 272 -16.18 -7.61 -1.46
C GLY A 272 -15.55 -7.75 -2.85
N ILE A 273 -14.36 -8.35 -2.94
CA ILE A 273 -13.67 -8.64 -4.19
C ILE A 273 -13.56 -10.16 -4.48
N GLY A 274 -14.24 -10.98 -3.68
CA GLY A 274 -14.40 -12.40 -3.94
C GLY A 274 -13.38 -13.32 -3.29
N ILE A 275 -12.55 -12.80 -2.39
CA ILE A 275 -11.58 -13.57 -1.60
C ILE A 275 -11.88 -13.42 -0.09
N TYR A 276 -11.07 -14.00 0.75
CA TYR A 276 -11.10 -13.81 2.22
C TYR A 276 -9.77 -13.18 2.68
N PRO A 277 -9.71 -12.57 3.88
CA PRO A 277 -8.46 -12.09 4.46
C PRO A 277 -7.53 -13.27 4.73
N GLY A 278 -6.44 -13.37 3.98
CA GLY A 278 -5.56 -14.54 3.95
C GLY A 278 -4.19 -14.34 4.61
N LEU A 279 -4.03 -13.32 5.48
CA LEU A 279 -2.81 -13.07 6.27
C LEU A 279 -3.11 -13.05 7.79
N GLY A 280 -4.10 -13.80 8.22
CA GLY A 280 -4.55 -13.91 9.60
C GLY A 280 -5.77 -13.07 9.93
N GLY A 281 -6.39 -12.43 8.95
CA GLY A 281 -7.56 -11.58 9.16
C GLY A 281 -8.86 -12.36 9.41
N SER A 282 -8.90 -13.65 9.16
CA SER A 282 -9.96 -14.54 9.63
C SER A 282 -9.73 -15.00 11.08
N GLN A 283 -8.47 -15.00 11.53
CA GLN A 283 -8.05 -15.60 12.79
C GLN A 283 -7.87 -14.59 13.92
N ARG A 284 -7.06 -13.54 13.70
CA ARG A 284 -6.70 -12.56 14.74
C ARG A 284 -7.91 -11.73 15.22
N PRO A 285 -8.79 -11.19 14.33
CA PRO A 285 -9.94 -10.42 14.78
C PRO A 285 -10.89 -11.22 15.70
N ALA A 286 -11.15 -12.49 15.36
CA ALA A 286 -12.03 -13.33 16.16
C ALA A 286 -11.47 -13.59 17.58
N ARG A 287 -10.14 -13.72 17.68
CA ARG A 287 -9.46 -13.87 18.97
C ARG A 287 -9.34 -12.56 19.75
N ILE A 288 -9.40 -11.41 19.08
CA ILE A 288 -9.39 -10.09 19.73
C ILE A 288 -10.78 -9.72 20.20
N MET A 289 -11.78 -9.67 19.30
CA MET A 289 -13.09 -9.06 19.55
C MET A 289 -14.27 -10.06 19.56
N GLY A 290 -13.98 -11.37 19.52
CA GLY A 290 -14.99 -12.43 19.42
C GLY A 290 -15.53 -12.63 18.01
N ARG A 291 -16.05 -13.84 17.75
CA ARG A 291 -16.55 -14.25 16.42
C ARG A 291 -17.66 -13.36 15.86
N PRO A 292 -18.69 -12.94 16.62
CA PRO A 292 -19.74 -12.08 16.07
C PRO A 292 -19.22 -10.75 15.54
N CYS A 293 -18.31 -10.07 16.28
CA CYS A 293 -17.70 -8.83 15.83
C CYS A 293 -16.74 -9.04 14.64
N ALA A 294 -16.02 -10.18 14.63
CA ALA A 294 -15.16 -10.53 13.49
C ALA A 294 -16.00 -10.79 12.22
N ARG A 295 -17.12 -11.50 12.32
CA ARG A 295 -18.05 -11.69 11.18
C ARG A 295 -18.59 -10.36 10.68
N TRP A 296 -18.99 -9.46 11.58
CA TRP A 296 -19.43 -8.11 11.20
C TRP A 296 -18.35 -7.34 10.42
N ALA A 297 -17.10 -7.43 10.86
CA ALA A 297 -16.00 -6.73 10.22
C ALA A 297 -15.60 -7.38 8.89
N VAL A 298 -15.48 -8.71 8.85
CA VAL A 298 -14.91 -9.47 7.73
C VAL A 298 -15.99 -9.80 6.68
N LEU A 299 -17.12 -10.42 7.07
CA LEU A 299 -18.09 -10.93 6.10
C LEU A 299 -18.77 -9.80 5.32
N ALA A 300 -19.15 -8.71 5.99
CA ALA A 300 -19.76 -7.56 5.35
C ALA A 300 -18.73 -6.49 4.93
N GLY A 301 -17.46 -6.66 5.31
CA GLY A 301 -16.42 -5.68 4.99
C GLY A 301 -16.74 -4.27 5.51
N ASN A 302 -17.25 -4.17 6.72
CA ASN A 302 -17.63 -2.88 7.30
C ASN A 302 -16.40 -2.01 7.58
N MET A 303 -16.52 -0.71 7.25
CA MET A 303 -15.51 0.27 7.66
C MET A 303 -15.65 0.58 9.14
N MET A 304 -14.55 0.52 9.87
CA MET A 304 -14.45 0.94 11.27
C MET A 304 -13.74 2.28 11.35
N ASP A 305 -14.34 3.26 11.98
CA ASP A 305 -13.64 4.46 12.43
C ASP A 305 -12.80 4.15 13.69
N ALA A 306 -11.99 5.10 14.10
CA ALA A 306 -11.07 4.94 15.23
C ALA A 306 -11.80 4.63 16.55
N GLY A 307 -12.97 5.24 16.79
CA GLY A 307 -13.78 5.00 17.98
C GLY A 307 -14.32 3.58 18.03
N THR A 308 -14.93 3.14 16.94
CA THR A 308 -15.41 1.76 16.76
C THR A 308 -14.28 0.74 16.89
N ALA A 309 -13.15 1.00 16.23
CA ALA A 309 -11.99 0.11 16.30
C ALA A 309 -11.42 -0.02 17.72
N HIS A 310 -11.41 1.06 18.48
CA HIS A 310 -11.00 1.04 19.88
C HIS A 310 -12.00 0.30 20.78
N ALA A 311 -13.29 0.54 20.59
CA ALA A 311 -14.34 -0.16 21.33
C ALA A 311 -14.34 -1.67 21.06
N LEU A 312 -14.02 -2.09 19.83
CA LEU A 312 -13.91 -3.52 19.48
C LEU A 312 -12.55 -4.14 19.87
N GLY A 313 -11.55 -3.36 20.30
CA GLY A 313 -10.22 -3.85 20.66
C GLY A 313 -9.24 -3.98 19.49
N ILE A 314 -9.64 -3.57 18.28
CA ILE A 314 -8.74 -3.47 17.13
C ILE A 314 -7.65 -2.42 17.38
N LEU A 315 -8.00 -1.25 17.90
CA LEU A 315 -7.04 -0.32 18.49
C LEU A 315 -6.87 -0.61 19.98
N THR A 316 -5.62 -0.66 20.44
CA THR A 316 -5.29 -0.72 21.86
C THR A 316 -5.25 0.66 22.48
N HIS A 317 -4.80 1.65 21.72
CA HIS A 317 -4.69 3.05 22.14
C HIS A 317 -5.26 3.98 21.08
N LEU A 318 -6.18 4.84 21.52
CA LEU A 318 -6.74 5.92 20.68
C LEU A 318 -6.35 7.26 21.32
N VAL A 319 -5.41 7.97 20.70
CA VAL A 319 -4.81 9.17 21.28
C VAL A 319 -4.81 10.35 20.31
N PRO A 320 -4.70 11.60 20.80
CA PRO A 320 -4.38 12.73 19.94
C PRO A 320 -3.07 12.52 19.19
N ILE A 321 -2.92 13.10 18.02
CA ILE A 321 -1.67 12.99 17.23
C ILE A 321 -0.45 13.53 18.00
N SER A 322 -0.63 14.54 18.84
CA SER A 322 0.43 15.10 19.70
C SER A 322 0.97 14.14 20.75
N ASP A 323 0.22 13.09 21.07
CA ASP A 323 0.50 12.20 22.19
C ASP A 323 1.03 10.84 21.71
N VAL A 324 1.16 10.65 20.38
CA VAL A 324 1.60 9.39 19.79
C VAL A 324 2.99 8.99 20.29
N ASP A 325 3.97 9.89 20.21
CA ASP A 325 5.35 9.61 20.62
C ASP A 325 5.45 9.28 22.11
N ALA A 326 4.75 10.05 22.95
CA ALA A 326 4.69 9.78 24.38
C ALA A 326 4.02 8.44 24.69
N THR A 327 3.01 8.05 23.91
CA THR A 327 2.33 6.75 24.03
C THR A 327 3.26 5.61 23.64
N VAL A 328 4.00 5.75 22.54
CA VAL A 328 5.01 4.77 22.10
C VAL A 328 6.07 4.58 23.19
N ALA A 329 6.61 5.67 23.73
CA ALA A 329 7.59 5.61 24.82
C ALA A 329 7.03 4.92 26.08
N ALA A 330 5.79 5.20 26.46
CA ALA A 330 5.12 4.56 27.58
C ALA A 330 4.92 3.05 27.35
N ILE A 331 4.51 2.64 26.17
CA ILE A 331 4.38 1.21 25.80
C ILE A 331 5.74 0.53 25.81
N ALA A 332 6.77 1.17 25.23
CA ALA A 332 8.13 0.64 25.21
C ALA A 332 8.67 0.39 26.63
N ALA A 333 8.37 1.28 27.58
CA ALA A 333 8.74 1.12 28.98
C ALA A 333 7.92 0.02 29.70
N ALA A 334 6.65 -0.16 29.32
CA ALA A 334 5.77 -1.16 29.92
C ALA A 334 6.05 -2.59 29.42
N GLY A 335 6.53 -2.74 28.17
CA GLY A 335 6.79 -4.03 27.54
C GLY A 335 5.53 -4.69 26.95
N LYS A 336 5.56 -6.01 26.80
CA LYS A 336 4.47 -6.78 26.17
C LYS A 336 3.19 -6.78 27.02
N PRO A 337 1.99 -6.86 26.38
CA PRO A 337 0.72 -6.92 27.10
C PRO A 337 0.56 -8.28 27.82
N GLU A 338 -0.18 -8.29 28.92
CA GLU A 338 -0.54 -9.52 29.62
C GLU A 338 -1.38 -10.46 28.77
N ALA A 339 -2.30 -9.91 27.96
CA ALA A 339 -3.17 -10.64 27.07
C ALA A 339 -3.35 -9.90 25.73
N LYS A 340 -2.91 -10.52 24.65
CA LYS A 340 -3.08 -9.99 23.28
C LYS A 340 -4.46 -10.33 22.69
N TYR A 341 -5.03 -11.46 23.10
CA TYR A 341 -6.25 -12.04 22.52
C TYR A 341 -7.32 -12.25 23.60
N PRO A 342 -8.08 -11.21 23.99
CA PRO A 342 -9.10 -11.30 25.03
C PRO A 342 -10.36 -12.07 24.60
N GLY A 343 -10.58 -12.28 23.28
CA GLY A 343 -11.72 -13.04 22.73
C GLY A 343 -13.07 -12.32 22.84
N GLN A 344 -13.07 -11.04 23.19
CA GLN A 344 -14.27 -10.22 23.34
C GLN A 344 -13.95 -8.74 23.07
N PRO A 345 -14.94 -7.91 22.65
CA PRO A 345 -14.74 -6.50 22.45
C PRO A 345 -14.35 -5.80 23.76
N SER A 346 -13.56 -4.75 23.67
CA SER A 346 -13.15 -3.92 24.81
C SER A 346 -14.36 -3.20 25.46
N ASP A 347 -15.37 -2.87 24.67
CA ASP A 347 -16.65 -2.31 25.09
C ASP A 347 -17.80 -3.09 24.44
N ALA A 348 -18.37 -4.04 25.20
CA ALA A 348 -19.47 -4.88 24.74
C ALA A 348 -20.80 -4.11 24.60
N GLU A 349 -20.93 -2.95 25.23
CA GLU A 349 -22.14 -2.10 25.14
C GLU A 349 -22.09 -1.14 23.94
N HIS A 350 -20.93 -1.03 23.29
CA HIS A 350 -20.81 -0.23 22.08
C HIS A 350 -21.84 -0.69 21.03
N PRO A 351 -22.58 0.23 20.36
CA PRO A 351 -23.68 -0.13 19.45
C PRO A 351 -23.34 -1.16 18.38
N VAL A 352 -22.10 -1.12 17.86
CA VAL A 352 -21.62 -2.09 16.86
C VAL A 352 -21.40 -3.47 17.52
N ALA A 353 -20.81 -3.54 18.72
CA ALA A 353 -20.59 -4.79 19.41
C ALA A 353 -21.92 -5.45 19.80
N ALA A 354 -22.84 -4.68 20.38
CA ALA A 354 -24.18 -5.14 20.73
C ALA A 354 -24.97 -5.65 19.50
N PHE A 355 -24.92 -4.91 18.40
CA PHE A 355 -25.54 -5.34 17.14
C PHE A 355 -24.88 -6.62 16.60
N ALA A 356 -23.56 -6.68 16.56
CA ALA A 356 -22.86 -7.85 16.06
C ALA A 356 -23.18 -9.10 16.88
N ALA A 357 -23.24 -8.96 18.21
CA ALA A 357 -23.57 -10.06 19.13
C ALA A 357 -24.94 -10.70 18.85
N THR A 358 -25.91 -9.94 18.34
CA THR A 358 -27.25 -10.44 18.01
C THR A 358 -27.40 -10.84 16.53
N PHE A 359 -26.90 -10.01 15.61
CA PHE A 359 -27.08 -10.23 14.17
C PHE A 359 -26.16 -11.32 13.63
N TYR A 360 -24.89 -11.35 14.09
CA TYR A 360 -23.85 -12.29 13.66
C TYR A 360 -23.60 -13.42 14.68
N ALA A 361 -24.59 -13.72 15.53
CA ALA A 361 -24.55 -14.82 16.47
C ALA A 361 -24.35 -16.17 15.73
N ASP A 362 -23.80 -17.16 16.43
CA ASP A 362 -23.44 -18.45 15.81
C ASP A 362 -24.66 -19.16 15.20
N GLU A 363 -25.81 -19.09 15.86
CA GLU A 363 -27.08 -19.66 15.37
C GLU A 363 -27.60 -19.03 14.08
N HIS A 364 -27.13 -17.80 13.75
CA HIS A 364 -27.59 -17.06 12.57
C HIS A 364 -26.68 -17.24 11.33
N VAL A 365 -25.51 -17.83 11.49
CA VAL A 365 -24.50 -17.93 10.42
C VAL A 365 -25.06 -18.63 9.17
N SER A 366 -25.75 -19.79 9.33
CA SER A 366 -26.28 -20.52 8.18
C SER A 366 -27.34 -19.73 7.42
N THR A 367 -28.16 -18.95 8.14
CA THR A 367 -29.20 -18.07 7.57
C THR A 367 -28.54 -16.95 6.78
N LEU A 368 -27.50 -16.29 7.34
CA LEU A 368 -26.76 -15.21 6.67
C LEU A 368 -26.05 -15.71 5.41
N LEU A 369 -25.42 -16.88 5.45
CA LEU A 369 -24.72 -17.49 4.31
C LEU A 369 -25.70 -17.88 3.18
N SER A 370 -26.96 -18.21 3.52
CA SER A 370 -28.02 -18.46 2.53
C SER A 370 -28.71 -17.19 2.01
N GLY A 371 -28.27 -16.01 2.48
CA GLY A 371 -28.86 -14.71 2.10
C GLY A 371 -30.14 -14.35 2.85
N GLY A 372 -30.51 -15.11 3.91
CA GLY A 372 -31.66 -14.84 4.74
C GLY A 372 -31.41 -13.81 5.84
N CYS A 373 -32.46 -13.14 6.30
CA CYS A 373 -32.40 -12.29 7.49
C CYS A 373 -32.50 -13.18 8.75
N PRO A 374 -31.64 -12.97 9.77
CA PRO A 374 -31.71 -13.74 11.01
C PRO A 374 -33.05 -13.60 11.73
N ASP A 375 -33.49 -14.69 12.38
CA ASP A 375 -34.71 -14.68 13.17
C ASP A 375 -34.67 -13.63 14.28
N GLY A 376 -35.80 -12.95 14.50
CA GLY A 376 -35.89 -11.87 15.48
C GLY A 376 -35.30 -10.52 15.05
N GLN A 377 -34.71 -10.43 13.85
CA GLN A 377 -34.23 -9.16 13.26
C GLN A 377 -35.30 -8.59 12.32
N ASP A 378 -35.51 -7.28 12.38
CA ASP A 378 -36.41 -6.58 11.47
C ASP A 378 -35.69 -6.23 10.16
N PRO A 379 -36.05 -6.82 9.01
CA PRO A 379 -35.42 -6.54 7.72
C PRO A 379 -35.60 -5.11 7.25
N ASP A 380 -36.60 -4.38 7.78
CA ASP A 380 -36.84 -2.96 7.45
C ASP A 380 -36.04 -2.00 8.36
N ASP A 381 -35.39 -2.52 9.42
CA ASP A 381 -34.45 -1.75 10.20
C ASP A 381 -33.26 -1.31 9.33
N LYS A 382 -32.87 -0.04 9.42
CA LYS A 382 -31.83 0.53 8.56
C LYS A 382 -30.47 -0.14 8.70
N GLN A 383 -30.10 -0.60 9.88
CA GLN A 383 -28.83 -1.27 10.14
C GLN A 383 -28.88 -2.70 9.60
N VAL A 384 -29.95 -3.44 9.83
CA VAL A 384 -30.20 -4.78 9.29
C VAL A 384 -30.21 -4.73 7.76
N ALA A 385 -31.05 -3.88 7.17
CA ALA A 385 -31.13 -3.71 5.71
C ALA A 385 -29.77 -3.39 5.07
N ARG A 386 -28.95 -2.55 5.73
CA ARG A 386 -27.60 -2.22 5.28
C ARG A 386 -26.69 -3.45 5.29
N GLN A 387 -26.71 -4.27 6.34
CA GLN A 387 -25.91 -5.48 6.43
C GLN A 387 -26.33 -6.51 5.37
N MET A 388 -27.61 -6.77 5.24
CA MET A 388 -28.15 -7.67 4.21
C MET A 388 -27.75 -7.22 2.80
N LYS A 389 -27.80 -5.91 2.53
CA LYS A 389 -27.33 -5.34 1.25
C LYS A 389 -25.84 -5.54 1.02
N PHE A 390 -24.99 -5.48 2.03
CA PHE A 390 -23.56 -5.76 1.88
C PHE A 390 -23.32 -7.25 1.61
N LEU A 391 -23.90 -8.12 2.42
CA LEU A 391 -23.77 -9.57 2.27
C LEU A 391 -24.28 -10.08 0.90
N SER A 392 -25.35 -9.49 0.36
CA SER A 392 -25.87 -9.86 -0.96
C SER A 392 -24.94 -9.52 -2.14
N ARG A 393 -23.90 -8.73 -1.92
CA ARG A 393 -22.92 -8.34 -2.95
C ARG A 393 -21.61 -9.09 -2.87
N VAL A 394 -21.41 -9.86 -1.82
CA VAL A 394 -20.19 -10.63 -1.58
C VAL A 394 -20.25 -11.93 -2.37
N ALA A 395 -19.11 -12.38 -2.92
CA ALA A 395 -19.03 -13.66 -3.60
C ALA A 395 -19.33 -14.81 -2.60
N PRO A 396 -20.28 -15.70 -2.90
CA PRO A 396 -20.73 -16.72 -1.94
C PRO A 396 -19.61 -17.65 -1.46
N VAL A 397 -18.65 -17.97 -2.31
CA VAL A 397 -17.50 -18.84 -1.96
C VAL A 397 -16.58 -18.12 -0.96
N GLY A 398 -16.17 -16.89 -1.24
CA GLY A 398 -15.34 -16.11 -0.31
C GLY A 398 -16.03 -15.86 1.03
N LEU A 399 -17.35 -15.59 1.00
CA LEU A 399 -18.16 -15.43 2.21
C LEU A 399 -18.17 -16.71 3.06
N LYS A 400 -18.40 -17.86 2.43
CA LYS A 400 -18.41 -19.17 3.10
C LYS A 400 -17.04 -19.49 3.71
N MET A 401 -15.96 -19.35 2.93
CA MET A 401 -14.61 -19.64 3.39
C MET A 401 -14.22 -18.73 4.57
N ALA A 402 -14.47 -17.42 4.47
CA ALA A 402 -14.22 -16.49 5.56
C ALA A 402 -14.99 -16.87 6.84
N SER A 403 -16.26 -17.29 6.70
CA SER A 403 -17.06 -17.74 7.83
C SER A 403 -16.51 -19.00 8.47
N ASP A 404 -16.17 -20.02 7.68
CA ASP A 404 -15.63 -21.29 8.17
C ASP A 404 -14.31 -21.09 8.91
N LEU A 405 -13.42 -20.23 8.38
CA LEU A 405 -12.15 -19.89 9.01
C LEU A 405 -12.34 -19.13 10.34
N ILE A 406 -13.32 -18.21 10.42
CA ILE A 406 -13.67 -17.53 11.66
C ILE A 406 -14.22 -18.54 12.68
N ASP A 407 -15.08 -19.45 12.25
CA ASP A 407 -15.69 -20.47 13.12
C ASP A 407 -14.62 -21.45 13.66
N ALA A 408 -13.63 -21.80 12.85
CA ALA A 408 -12.52 -22.64 13.24
C ALA A 408 -11.65 -22.05 14.37
N THR A 409 -11.76 -20.74 14.66
CA THR A 409 -11.05 -20.13 15.81
C THR A 409 -11.45 -20.71 17.14
N GLU A 410 -12.64 -21.31 17.23
CA GLU A 410 -13.07 -22.08 18.38
C GLU A 410 -12.40 -23.46 18.38
N GLY A 411 -11.63 -23.75 19.40
CA GLY A 411 -10.95 -25.03 19.57
C GLY A 411 -9.65 -25.21 18.79
N THR A 412 -9.19 -24.22 18.01
CA THR A 412 -7.89 -24.27 17.33
C THR A 412 -6.92 -23.24 17.90
N SER A 413 -5.61 -23.57 17.87
CA SER A 413 -4.57 -22.58 18.13
C SER A 413 -4.51 -21.56 16.99
N LEU A 414 -3.89 -20.39 17.27
CA LEU A 414 -3.66 -19.39 16.22
C LEU A 414 -2.85 -20.00 15.06
N ALA A 415 -1.76 -20.70 15.36
CA ALA A 415 -0.91 -21.31 14.33
C ALA A 415 -1.66 -22.31 13.45
N ALA A 416 -2.52 -23.16 14.05
CA ALA A 416 -3.36 -24.07 13.28
C ALA A 416 -4.38 -23.32 12.41
N GLY A 417 -4.98 -22.26 12.93
CA GLY A 417 -5.92 -21.44 12.16
C GLY A 417 -5.26 -20.69 11.00
N LEU A 418 -4.04 -20.19 11.20
CA LEU A 418 -3.26 -19.55 10.14
C LEU A 418 -2.84 -20.54 9.03
N GLN A 419 -2.54 -21.79 9.40
CA GLN A 419 -2.29 -22.85 8.43
C GLN A 419 -3.53 -23.14 7.57
N MET A 420 -4.74 -23.12 8.17
CA MET A 420 -6.00 -23.33 7.43
C MET A 420 -6.29 -22.20 6.42
N GLU A 421 -5.73 -21.03 6.59
CA GLU A 421 -5.83 -19.95 5.58
C GLU A 421 -4.93 -20.23 4.34
N LEU A 422 -3.91 -21.08 4.47
CA LEU A 422 -3.00 -21.46 3.38
C LEU A 422 -3.43 -22.73 2.64
N ASP A 423 -4.20 -23.60 3.32
CA ASP A 423 -4.70 -24.88 2.77
C ASP A 423 -5.92 -24.65 1.86
#